data_5878064cfd869bee26b5f0967a2ecfc8
#
_entry.id   5878064cfd869bee26b5f0967a2ecfc8
#
_cell.length_a   1.000
_cell.length_b   1.000
_cell.length_c   1.000
_cell.angle_alpha   90.00
_cell.angle_beta   90.00
_cell.angle_gamma   90.00
#
_symmetry.space_group_name_H-M   'P 1'
#
loop_
_entity.id
_entity.type
_entity.pdbx_description
1 polymer ?
#
loop_
_entity_poly.entity_id
_entity_poly.type
_entity_poly.pdbx_seq_one_letter_code
_entity_poly.pdbx_strand_id
1 'polypeptide(L)'
;PAQEACETGIVPTTSTTMTLALGDALAIALMDHRQFTPEHFRIFHPGGKLGAKLATVRNLMHTDLPLVTTLTPMGDTLLTMSQKGFGVVGVTDADGLLVGVITDGDLRRHMQGLLDLTAEQVMTRNPRSIGPDALAEKAVAVMQSKKITSLFVVDPEGSGQAVGLIHIHDCLRAGVV
;
A
#
# COMPACT_ATOMS: atom_id res chain seq x y z
N PRO A 1 -42.12 12.05 -26.13
CA PRO A 1 -40.81 12.56 -26.48
C PRO A 1 -40.62 13.94 -25.81
N ALA A 2 -39.42 14.16 -25.26
CA ALA A 2 -39.11 15.44 -24.64
C ALA A 2 -38.98 16.52 -25.72
N GLN A 3 -39.48 17.74 -25.43
CA GLN A 3 -39.34 18.87 -26.32
C GLN A 3 -37.88 19.34 -26.32
N GLU A 4 -37.33 19.61 -27.53
CA GLU A 4 -35.98 20.17 -27.64
C GLU A 4 -35.92 21.57 -27.04
N ALA A 5 -34.80 21.95 -26.44
CA ALA A 5 -34.62 23.25 -25.78
C ALA A 5 -34.37 24.39 -26.78
N CYS A 6 -34.12 24.10 -28.05
CA CYS A 6 -34.01 25.13 -29.09
C CYS A 6 -35.39 25.57 -29.56
N GLU A 7 -35.59 26.86 -29.82
CA GLU A 7 -36.86 27.44 -30.23
C GLU A 7 -37.41 26.82 -31.53
N THR A 8 -36.54 26.38 -32.41
CA THR A 8 -36.90 25.78 -33.71
C THR A 8 -37.22 24.29 -33.62
N GLY A 9 -36.89 23.61 -32.51
CA GLY A 9 -37.05 22.18 -32.35
C GLY A 9 -36.18 21.31 -33.26
N ILE A 10 -35.26 21.90 -34.03
CA ILE A 10 -34.45 21.20 -35.03
C ILE A 10 -33.12 20.75 -34.47
N VAL A 11 -32.55 21.51 -33.54
CA VAL A 11 -31.22 21.20 -32.97
C VAL A 11 -31.38 20.25 -31.81
N PRO A 12 -30.76 19.05 -31.84
CA PRO A 12 -30.79 18.11 -30.72
C PRO A 12 -30.12 18.73 -29.48
N THR A 13 -30.85 18.81 -28.39
CA THR A 13 -30.42 19.37 -27.11
C THR A 13 -30.90 18.50 -25.94
N THR A 14 -32.20 18.56 -25.64
CA THR A 14 -32.83 17.74 -24.59
C THR A 14 -32.72 16.26 -24.93
N SER A 15 -32.94 15.85 -26.17
CA SER A 15 -32.84 14.46 -26.61
C SER A 15 -31.42 13.90 -26.44
N THR A 16 -30.40 14.67 -26.78
CA THR A 16 -29.00 14.22 -26.62
C THR A 16 -28.62 14.09 -25.16
N THR A 17 -28.99 15.05 -24.31
CA THR A 17 -28.74 15.01 -22.87
C THR A 17 -29.44 13.81 -22.21
N MET A 18 -30.73 13.58 -22.58
CA MET A 18 -31.47 12.43 -22.05
C MET A 18 -30.87 11.09 -22.50
N THR A 19 -30.42 10.99 -23.75
CA THR A 19 -29.79 9.78 -24.29
C THR A 19 -28.48 9.48 -23.54
N LEU A 20 -27.68 10.54 -23.30
CA LEU A 20 -26.43 10.40 -22.53
C LEU A 20 -26.72 9.92 -21.10
N ALA A 21 -27.66 10.58 -20.42
CA ALA A 21 -28.02 10.20 -19.04
C ALA A 21 -28.59 8.76 -18.96
N LEU A 22 -29.39 8.34 -19.95
CA LEU A 22 -29.88 6.96 -20.03
C LEU A 22 -28.74 5.97 -20.27
N GLY A 23 -27.81 6.32 -21.17
CA GLY A 23 -26.64 5.50 -21.46
C GLY A 23 -25.78 5.28 -20.19
N ASP A 24 -25.51 6.34 -19.44
CA ASP A 24 -24.78 6.28 -18.18
C ASP A 24 -25.52 5.42 -17.13
N ALA A 25 -26.83 5.61 -16.98
CA ALA A 25 -27.64 4.82 -16.07
C ALA A 25 -27.62 3.32 -16.41
N LEU A 26 -27.71 2.98 -17.70
CA LEU A 26 -27.60 1.59 -18.17
C LEU A 26 -26.19 1.02 -17.93
N ALA A 27 -25.13 1.82 -18.16
CA ALA A 27 -23.76 1.40 -17.91
C ALA A 27 -23.56 1.07 -16.44
N ILE A 28 -24.01 1.93 -15.51
CA ILE A 28 -23.93 1.68 -14.07
C ILE A 28 -24.73 0.43 -13.66
N ALA A 29 -25.95 0.29 -14.16
CA ALA A 29 -26.77 -0.89 -13.87
C ALA A 29 -26.11 -2.19 -14.35
N LEU A 30 -25.44 -2.16 -15.51
CA LEU A 30 -24.69 -3.30 -16.03
C LEU A 30 -23.41 -3.58 -15.20
N MET A 31 -22.73 -2.55 -14.72
CA MET A 31 -21.57 -2.69 -13.84
C MET A 31 -22.00 -3.40 -12.54
N ASP A 32 -23.08 -2.95 -11.91
CA ASP A 32 -23.62 -3.56 -10.70
C ASP A 32 -24.05 -5.01 -10.94
N HIS A 33 -24.79 -5.26 -12.02
CA HIS A 33 -25.23 -6.61 -12.39
C HIS A 33 -24.08 -7.60 -12.62
N ARG A 34 -22.98 -7.10 -13.22
CA ARG A 34 -21.76 -7.90 -13.50
C ARG A 34 -20.78 -7.93 -12.35
N GLN A 35 -21.10 -7.30 -11.21
CA GLN A 35 -20.20 -7.13 -10.08
C GLN A 35 -18.81 -6.59 -10.53
N PHE A 36 -18.86 -5.56 -11.40
CA PHE A 36 -17.65 -4.94 -11.93
C PHE A 36 -16.96 -4.13 -10.83
N THR A 37 -15.75 -4.59 -10.44
CA THR A 37 -14.99 -4.03 -9.33
C THR A 37 -13.92 -3.04 -9.81
N PRO A 38 -13.34 -2.22 -8.91
CA PRO A 38 -12.18 -1.39 -9.23
C PRO A 38 -11.00 -2.19 -9.80
N GLU A 39 -10.82 -3.45 -9.39
CA GLU A 39 -9.78 -4.34 -9.91
C GLU A 39 -10.03 -4.68 -11.39
N HIS A 40 -11.28 -4.95 -11.76
CA HIS A 40 -11.66 -5.15 -13.15
C HIS A 40 -11.40 -3.88 -13.99
N PHE A 41 -11.73 -2.70 -13.43
CA PHE A 41 -11.47 -1.43 -14.11
C PHE A 41 -9.97 -1.22 -14.38
N ARG A 42 -9.10 -1.58 -13.41
CA ARG A 42 -7.65 -1.47 -13.54
C ARG A 42 -7.07 -2.30 -14.68
N ILE A 43 -7.64 -3.48 -14.98
CA ILE A 43 -7.20 -4.34 -16.10
C ILE A 43 -7.28 -3.58 -17.42
N PHE A 44 -8.32 -2.75 -17.59
CA PHE A 44 -8.53 -1.94 -18.80
C PHE A 44 -7.78 -0.60 -18.78
N HIS A 45 -7.31 -0.17 -17.58
CA HIS A 45 -6.62 1.10 -17.38
C HIS A 45 -5.30 0.89 -16.61
N PRO A 46 -4.32 0.15 -17.16
CA PRO A 46 -3.10 -0.22 -16.43
C PRO A 46 -2.16 0.96 -16.18
N GLY A 47 -2.39 2.09 -16.85
CA GLY A 47 -1.56 3.30 -16.73
C GLY A 47 -2.36 4.55 -16.38
N GLY A 48 -1.64 5.61 -16.06
CA GLY A 48 -2.20 6.92 -15.72
C GLY A 48 -2.67 7.06 -14.27
N LYS A 49 -3.08 8.28 -13.90
CA LYS A 49 -3.44 8.65 -12.52
C LYS A 49 -4.53 7.75 -11.89
N LEU A 50 -5.46 7.27 -12.69
CA LEU A 50 -6.57 6.46 -12.20
C LEU A 50 -6.13 5.02 -11.90
N GLY A 51 -5.28 4.41 -12.75
CA GLY A 51 -4.69 3.10 -12.49
C GLY A 51 -3.78 3.10 -11.26
N ALA A 52 -2.99 4.16 -11.09
CA ALA A 52 -2.13 4.36 -9.93
C ALA A 52 -2.92 4.43 -8.61
N LYS A 53 -4.06 5.14 -8.60
CA LYS A 53 -4.95 5.22 -7.43
C LYS A 53 -5.57 3.88 -7.01
N LEU A 54 -5.71 2.95 -7.94
CA LEU A 54 -6.26 1.61 -7.71
C LEU A 54 -5.18 0.56 -7.42
N ALA A 55 -3.91 0.96 -7.37
CA ALA A 55 -2.82 0.05 -7.02
C ALA A 55 -2.98 -0.44 -5.59
N THR A 56 -2.89 -1.76 -5.38
CA THR A 56 -2.84 -2.37 -4.05
C THR A 56 -1.41 -2.44 -3.54
N VAL A 57 -1.24 -2.60 -2.24
CA VAL A 57 0.05 -2.83 -1.59
C VAL A 57 0.76 -4.03 -2.22
N ARG A 58 0.05 -5.11 -2.49
CA ARG A 58 0.55 -6.33 -3.15
C ARG A 58 1.24 -6.06 -4.48
N ASN A 59 0.78 -5.06 -5.22
CA ASN A 59 1.36 -4.72 -6.53
C ASN A 59 2.69 -3.99 -6.45
N LEU A 60 2.99 -3.36 -5.30
CA LEU A 60 4.14 -2.48 -5.11
C LEU A 60 5.12 -2.97 -4.04
N MET A 61 4.72 -3.95 -3.21
CA MET A 61 5.54 -4.45 -2.13
C MET A 61 6.73 -5.27 -2.63
N HIS A 62 7.81 -5.23 -1.86
CA HIS A 62 8.96 -6.12 -1.99
C HIS A 62 8.71 -7.39 -1.18
N THR A 63 9.11 -8.54 -1.69
CA THR A 63 8.98 -9.85 -1.03
C THR A 63 10.30 -10.36 -0.46
N ASP A 64 11.44 -9.78 -0.87
CA ASP A 64 12.75 -10.06 -0.30
C ASP A 64 12.97 -9.17 0.93
N LEU A 65 12.56 -9.69 2.09
CA LEU A 65 12.38 -8.92 3.31
C LEU A 65 13.65 -8.80 4.16
N PRO A 66 13.90 -7.62 4.77
CA PRO A 66 14.93 -7.44 5.79
C PRO A 66 14.41 -7.97 7.14
N LEU A 67 14.54 -9.26 7.38
CA LEU A 67 14.09 -9.89 8.62
C LEU A 67 15.26 -10.47 9.42
N VAL A 68 15.17 -10.33 10.74
CA VAL A 68 16.06 -10.95 11.73
C VAL A 68 15.22 -11.52 12.86
N THR A 69 15.81 -12.38 13.68
CA THR A 69 15.16 -12.91 14.89
C THR A 69 15.41 -12.00 16.10
N THR A 70 14.63 -12.17 17.16
CA THR A 70 14.83 -11.46 18.45
C THR A 70 16.24 -11.63 19.01
N LEU A 71 16.86 -12.79 18.80
CA LEU A 71 18.20 -13.12 19.34
C LEU A 71 19.36 -12.66 18.44
N THR A 72 19.08 -12.14 17.24
CA THR A 72 20.12 -11.71 16.30
C THR A 72 20.94 -10.57 16.90
N PRO A 73 22.30 -10.67 16.92
CA PRO A 73 23.15 -9.57 17.36
C PRO A 73 22.97 -8.32 16.50
N MET A 74 23.14 -7.14 17.10
CA MET A 74 22.99 -5.89 16.36
C MET A 74 23.99 -5.72 15.22
N GLY A 75 25.19 -6.30 15.30
CA GLY A 75 26.15 -6.32 14.20
C GLY A 75 25.55 -6.94 12.92
N ASP A 76 24.94 -8.14 13.05
CA ASP A 76 24.32 -8.85 11.93
C ASP A 76 23.02 -8.14 11.46
N THR A 77 22.30 -7.54 12.39
CA THR A 77 21.10 -6.74 12.10
C THR A 77 21.45 -5.53 11.24
N LEU A 78 22.56 -4.84 11.54
CA LEU A 78 23.06 -3.71 10.75
C LEU A 78 23.49 -4.13 9.34
N LEU A 79 24.15 -5.30 9.22
CA LEU A 79 24.50 -5.86 7.92
C LEU A 79 23.26 -6.14 7.08
N THR A 80 22.22 -6.75 7.66
CA THR A 80 20.94 -7.00 6.99
C THR A 80 20.28 -5.71 6.55
N MET A 81 20.24 -4.68 7.42
CA MET A 81 19.67 -3.37 7.10
C MET A 81 20.40 -2.72 5.92
N SER A 82 21.73 -2.75 5.93
CA SER A 82 22.57 -2.17 4.89
C SER A 82 22.41 -2.89 3.54
N GLN A 83 22.39 -4.22 3.56
CA GLN A 83 22.25 -5.04 2.35
C GLN A 83 20.92 -4.82 1.65
N LYS A 84 19.83 -4.69 2.41
CA LYS A 84 18.48 -4.52 1.86
C LYS A 84 18.14 -3.07 1.51
N GLY A 85 18.79 -2.08 2.14
CA GLY A 85 18.72 -0.68 1.78
C GLY A 85 17.39 0.04 2.05
N PHE A 86 16.49 -0.55 2.88
CA PHE A 86 15.21 0.06 3.22
C PHE A 86 15.25 0.98 4.46
N GLY A 87 16.38 1.02 5.17
CA GLY A 87 16.51 1.77 6.43
C GLY A 87 15.67 1.20 7.58
N VAL A 88 15.18 -0.03 7.44
CA VAL A 88 14.36 -0.73 8.43
C VAL A 88 14.65 -2.22 8.38
N VAL A 89 14.55 -2.89 9.55
CA VAL A 89 14.61 -4.35 9.69
C VAL A 89 13.42 -4.79 10.52
N GLY A 90 12.72 -5.84 10.09
CA GLY A 90 11.70 -6.49 10.86
C GLY A 90 12.32 -7.52 11.81
N VAL A 91 11.79 -7.57 13.02
CA VAL A 91 12.21 -8.55 14.03
C VAL A 91 11.09 -9.56 14.23
N THR A 92 11.43 -10.84 14.05
CA THR A 92 10.48 -11.95 14.20
C THR A 92 10.78 -12.76 15.45
N ASP A 93 9.76 -13.36 16.02
CA ASP A 93 9.88 -14.36 17.07
C ASP A 93 10.21 -15.76 16.52
N ALA A 94 10.18 -16.77 17.39
CA ALA A 94 10.45 -18.16 17.04
C ALA A 94 9.41 -18.78 16.08
N ASP A 95 8.18 -18.25 16.07
CA ASP A 95 7.09 -18.67 15.19
C ASP A 95 7.09 -17.91 13.86
N GLY A 96 8.05 -16.99 13.67
CA GLY A 96 8.17 -16.16 12.47
C GLY A 96 7.19 -14.96 12.44
N LEU A 97 6.54 -14.65 13.56
CA LEU A 97 5.64 -13.50 13.67
C LEU A 97 6.44 -12.20 13.77
N LEU A 98 5.97 -11.16 13.11
CA LEU A 98 6.58 -9.83 13.18
C LEU A 98 6.25 -9.19 14.55
N VAL A 99 7.21 -9.17 15.46
CA VAL A 99 7.05 -8.64 16.82
C VAL A 99 7.64 -7.25 17.02
N GLY A 100 8.54 -6.82 16.13
CA GLY A 100 9.20 -5.53 16.22
C GLY A 100 9.77 -5.04 14.90
N VAL A 101 10.24 -3.79 14.92
CA VAL A 101 11.06 -3.19 13.84
C VAL A 101 12.21 -2.42 14.43
N ILE A 102 13.32 -2.36 13.69
CA ILE A 102 14.48 -1.52 13.98
C ILE A 102 14.68 -0.55 12.83
N THR A 103 14.77 0.73 13.15
CA THR A 103 14.96 1.82 12.20
C THR A 103 16.21 2.63 12.57
N ASP A 104 16.64 3.53 11.69
CA ASP A 104 17.74 4.48 11.99
C ASP A 104 17.50 5.29 13.27
N GLY A 105 16.24 5.55 13.62
CA GLY A 105 15.86 6.22 14.86
C GLY A 105 16.18 5.37 16.08
N ASP A 106 15.95 4.05 16.01
CA ASP A 106 16.27 3.11 17.07
C ASP A 106 17.79 2.99 17.27
N LEU A 107 18.53 2.91 16.17
CA LEU A 107 20.00 2.86 16.19
C LEU A 107 20.60 4.08 16.90
N ARG A 108 20.07 5.28 16.61
CA ARG A 108 20.52 6.53 17.24
C ARG A 108 20.22 6.57 18.73
N ARG A 109 19.07 6.05 19.15
CA ARG A 109 18.70 5.96 20.59
C ARG A 109 19.61 5.04 21.40
N HIS A 110 20.12 3.98 20.77
CA HIS A 110 20.93 2.95 21.42
C HIS A 110 22.41 3.03 21.02
N MET A 111 22.89 4.17 20.49
CA MET A 111 24.23 4.27 19.93
C MET A 111 25.35 3.84 20.87
N GLN A 112 25.19 4.10 22.18
CA GLN A 112 26.15 3.63 23.18
C GLN A 112 25.91 2.13 23.45
N GLY A 113 26.92 1.30 23.16
CA GLY A 113 26.86 -0.15 23.39
C GLY A 113 25.98 -0.92 22.39
N LEU A 114 25.59 -0.30 21.26
CA LEU A 114 24.70 -0.90 20.28
C LEU A 114 25.14 -2.31 19.83
N LEU A 115 26.43 -2.51 19.61
CA LEU A 115 26.97 -3.79 19.12
C LEU A 115 26.95 -4.90 20.16
N ASP A 116 26.78 -4.59 21.44
CA ASP A 116 26.68 -5.55 22.53
C ASP A 116 25.23 -6.01 22.76
N LEU A 117 24.25 -5.42 22.01
CA LEU A 117 22.83 -5.69 22.14
C LEU A 117 22.34 -6.69 21.08
N THR A 118 21.16 -7.28 21.37
CA THR A 118 20.39 -8.06 20.41
C THR A 118 19.27 -7.23 19.78
N ALA A 119 18.68 -7.73 18.69
CA ALA A 119 17.57 -7.09 18.00
C ALA A 119 16.37 -6.83 18.94
N GLU A 120 16.07 -7.76 19.87
CA GLU A 120 14.99 -7.60 20.85
C GLU A 120 15.18 -6.41 21.78
N GLN A 121 16.42 -6.13 22.16
CA GLN A 121 16.75 -5.04 23.09
C GLN A 121 16.65 -3.65 22.44
N VAL A 122 16.75 -3.59 21.12
CA VAL A 122 16.77 -2.33 20.34
C VAL A 122 15.44 -2.06 19.64
N MET A 123 14.67 -3.10 19.31
CA MET A 123 13.48 -2.97 18.48
C MET A 123 12.38 -2.11 19.12
N THR A 124 11.65 -1.40 18.28
CA THR A 124 10.33 -0.85 18.61
C THR A 124 9.30 -1.98 18.45
N ARG A 125 8.61 -2.33 19.54
CA ARG A 125 7.60 -3.41 19.56
C ARG A 125 6.30 -2.97 18.92
N ASN A 126 5.46 -3.95 18.52
CA ASN A 126 4.14 -3.75 17.91
C ASN A 126 4.20 -2.81 16.68
N PRO A 127 4.99 -3.17 15.66
CA PRO A 127 5.16 -2.34 14.49
C PRO A 127 3.83 -2.13 13.75
N ARG A 128 3.69 -0.96 13.12
CA ARG A 128 2.58 -0.73 12.22
C ARG A 128 2.76 -1.58 10.98
N SER A 129 1.68 -2.27 10.59
CA SER A 129 1.62 -3.10 9.39
C SER A 129 0.39 -2.75 8.57
N ILE A 130 0.33 -3.28 7.36
CA ILE A 130 -0.77 -3.12 6.43
C ILE A 130 -1.05 -4.45 5.73
N GLY A 131 -2.30 -4.70 5.34
CA GLY A 131 -2.64 -5.87 4.56
C GLY A 131 -2.25 -5.73 3.08
N PRO A 132 -1.98 -6.86 2.39
CA PRO A 132 -1.53 -6.84 1.00
C PRO A 132 -2.59 -6.29 0.03
N ASP A 133 -3.86 -6.48 0.32
CA ASP A 133 -4.97 -6.08 -0.55
C ASP A 133 -5.47 -4.64 -0.25
N ALA A 134 -4.86 -3.97 0.72
CA ALA A 134 -5.13 -2.55 0.95
C ALA A 134 -4.66 -1.70 -0.24
N LEU A 135 -5.34 -0.58 -0.49
CA LEU A 135 -4.88 0.39 -1.50
C LEU A 135 -3.54 1.01 -1.10
N ALA A 136 -2.65 1.22 -2.05
CA ALA A 136 -1.35 1.85 -1.83
C ALA A 136 -1.49 3.29 -1.30
N GLU A 137 -2.55 4.00 -1.68
CA GLU A 137 -2.90 5.32 -1.12
C GLU A 137 -3.10 5.26 0.40
N LYS A 138 -3.73 4.20 0.91
CA LYS A 138 -3.89 3.98 2.36
C LYS A 138 -2.52 3.77 3.03
N ALA A 139 -1.61 3.03 2.40
CA ALA A 139 -0.24 2.86 2.92
C ALA A 139 0.47 4.20 3.03
N VAL A 140 0.38 5.05 2.01
CA VAL A 140 0.96 6.41 2.02
C VAL A 140 0.35 7.25 3.14
N ALA A 141 -0.98 7.25 3.30
CA ALA A 141 -1.65 7.99 4.37
C ALA A 141 -1.17 7.56 5.76
N VAL A 142 -0.99 6.25 5.98
CA VAL A 142 -0.42 5.71 7.24
C VAL A 142 1.02 6.18 7.42
N MET A 143 1.87 6.05 6.39
CA MET A 143 3.27 6.48 6.45
C MET A 143 3.40 7.96 6.77
N GLN A 144 2.63 8.83 6.13
CA GLN A 144 2.61 10.28 6.40
C GLN A 144 2.13 10.60 7.80
N SER A 145 1.00 10.03 8.24
CA SER A 145 0.42 10.31 9.56
C SER A 145 1.33 9.88 10.71
N LYS A 146 2.12 8.82 10.50
CA LYS A 146 3.06 8.27 11.50
C LYS A 146 4.49 8.74 11.32
N LYS A 147 4.78 9.54 10.27
CA LYS A 147 6.12 10.04 9.93
C LYS A 147 7.13 8.90 9.76
N ILE A 148 6.72 7.83 9.07
CA ILE A 148 7.55 6.68 8.71
C ILE A 148 7.60 6.53 7.19
N THR A 149 8.62 5.85 6.67
CA THR A 149 8.86 5.73 5.23
C THR A 149 8.53 4.33 4.68
N SER A 150 8.29 3.37 5.56
CA SER A 150 8.03 1.98 5.18
C SER A 150 7.02 1.32 6.12
N LEU A 151 6.33 0.31 5.60
CA LEU A 151 5.41 -0.55 6.35
C LEU A 151 5.69 -2.01 5.98
N PHE A 152 5.76 -2.86 6.98
CA PHE A 152 5.69 -4.29 6.74
C PHE A 152 4.26 -4.67 6.35
N VAL A 153 4.17 -5.58 5.39
CA VAL A 153 2.90 -6.13 4.92
C VAL A 153 2.68 -7.46 5.61
N VAL A 154 1.56 -7.57 6.32
CA VAL A 154 1.20 -8.77 7.08
C VAL A 154 -0.13 -9.27 6.54
N ASP A 155 -0.24 -10.57 6.31
CA ASP A 155 -1.49 -11.16 5.88
C ASP A 155 -2.48 -11.18 7.06
N PRO A 156 -3.64 -10.52 6.94
CA PRO A 156 -4.63 -10.45 8.02
C PRO A 156 -5.33 -11.79 8.28
N GLU A 157 -5.39 -12.67 7.29
CA GLU A 157 -5.99 -14.01 7.39
C GLU A 157 -4.94 -15.08 7.74
N GLY A 158 -3.68 -14.71 7.72
CA GLY A 158 -2.55 -15.59 8.00
C GLY A 158 -2.10 -15.55 9.45
N SER A 159 -0.95 -16.17 9.67
CA SER A 159 -0.31 -16.33 10.98
C SER A 159 0.26 -15.04 11.59
N GLY A 160 0.08 -13.87 10.99
CA GLY A 160 0.74 -12.62 11.42
C GLY A 160 2.19 -12.49 10.94
N GLN A 161 2.62 -13.34 10.01
CA GLN A 161 3.94 -13.28 9.39
C GLN A 161 4.02 -12.13 8.38
N ALA A 162 5.20 -11.54 8.27
CA ALA A 162 5.46 -10.53 7.24
C ALA A 162 5.58 -11.22 5.87
N VAL A 163 4.73 -10.79 4.93
CA VAL A 163 4.70 -11.27 3.54
C VAL A 163 5.26 -10.26 2.55
N GLY A 164 5.51 -9.04 3.00
CA GLY A 164 6.00 -7.96 2.15
C GLY A 164 6.53 -6.76 2.95
N LEU A 165 7.18 -5.85 2.23
CA LEU A 165 7.55 -4.52 2.69
C LEU A 165 7.18 -3.52 1.59
N ILE A 166 6.46 -2.45 1.95
CA ILE A 166 6.19 -1.34 1.03
C ILE A 166 6.92 -0.10 1.52
N HIS A 167 7.63 0.56 0.60
CA HIS A 167 8.35 1.79 0.88
C HIS A 167 7.67 2.97 0.17
N ILE A 168 7.73 4.16 0.74
CA ILE A 168 7.06 5.36 0.20
C ILE A 168 7.53 5.70 -1.22
N HIS A 169 8.81 5.46 -1.55
CA HIS A 169 9.34 5.70 -2.89
C HIS A 169 8.73 4.79 -3.95
N ASP A 170 8.27 3.59 -3.59
CA ASP A 170 7.59 2.70 -4.54
C ASP A 170 6.22 3.27 -4.89
N CYS A 171 5.51 3.81 -3.89
CA CYS A 171 4.23 4.49 -4.09
C CYS A 171 4.39 5.76 -4.96
N LEU A 172 5.45 6.55 -4.71
CA LEU A 172 5.76 7.75 -5.52
C LEU A 172 6.09 7.38 -6.97
N ARG A 173 6.94 6.38 -7.19
CA ARG A 173 7.28 5.88 -8.55
C ARG A 173 6.06 5.35 -9.30
N ALA A 174 5.14 4.74 -8.59
CA ALA A 174 3.88 4.24 -9.16
C ALA A 174 2.86 5.36 -9.43
N GLY A 175 3.12 6.60 -9.03
CA GLY A 175 2.22 7.73 -9.22
C GLY A 175 0.98 7.68 -8.31
N VAL A 176 1.06 7.03 -7.16
CA VAL A 176 -0.04 6.91 -6.18
C VAL A 176 -0.31 8.26 -5.50
N VAL A 177 0.68 9.15 -5.47
CA VAL A 177 0.65 10.50 -4.88
C VAL A 177 1.18 11.53 -5.86
#